data_a369210aef29c149856e23b6ff5943b8
#
_entry.id   a369210aef29c149856e23b6ff5943b8
#
_cell.length_a   1.000
_cell.length_b   1.000
_cell.length_c   1.000
_cell.angle_alpha   90.00
_cell.angle_beta   90.00
_cell.angle_gamma   90.00
#
_symmetry.space_group_name_H-M   'P 1'
#
loop_
_entity.id
_entity.type
_entity.pdbx_description
1 polymer ?
#
loop_
_entity_poly.entity_id
_entity_poly.type
_entity_poly.pdbx_seq_one_letter_code
_entity_poly.pdbx_strand_id
1 'polypeptide(L)'
;VDAWIHAHKHIKYTGLENFKRRDAILGTTHQLDELHQLHGANIATYKGEYKYHRRLTDFNVKQITHYTQLNKGDVFIVSYPSCITTGYHDNFDLLLDYCDEYDIPVHIDGAWFGQCRNFEFDVTHPAIKSVSVSLSKALGMGSQRIGIRYTKEKTVGPISIMNDFAYANVSDMWIGVEAMKHFGPDYWWANYGDLYSKVCKDFSLKESNSIHVGWLDDDDGTHQFGVRTPLRFLIEGIFDERGTDKGLNEVEKMERS
;
A
#
# COMPACT_ATOMS: atom_id res chain seq x y z
N VAL A 1 1.56 -8.10 -15.91
CA VAL A 1 1.16 -7.46 -14.63
C VAL A 1 -0.35 -7.40 -14.52
N ASP A 2 -1.07 -6.81 -15.49
CA ASP A 2 -2.55 -6.69 -15.45
C ASP A 2 -3.22 -8.04 -15.21
N ALA A 3 -2.84 -9.08 -15.94
CA ALA A 3 -3.40 -10.41 -15.76
C ALA A 3 -3.16 -10.97 -14.35
N TRP A 4 -2.00 -10.67 -13.74
CA TRP A 4 -1.72 -11.08 -12.37
C TRP A 4 -2.58 -10.30 -11.37
N ILE A 5 -2.74 -8.98 -11.54
CA ILE A 5 -3.59 -8.15 -10.67
C ILE A 5 -5.05 -8.63 -10.73
N HIS A 6 -5.59 -8.86 -11.94
CA HIS A 6 -6.98 -9.28 -12.10
C HIS A 6 -7.25 -10.73 -11.66
N ALA A 7 -6.22 -11.57 -11.57
CA ALA A 7 -6.37 -12.97 -11.17
C ALA A 7 -6.46 -13.18 -9.65
N HIS A 8 -6.23 -12.14 -8.83
CA HIS A 8 -6.43 -12.23 -7.40
C HIS A 8 -7.91 -12.46 -7.05
N LYS A 9 -8.18 -13.37 -6.10
CA LYS A 9 -9.52 -13.70 -5.62
C LYS A 9 -9.86 -12.98 -4.32
N HIS A 10 -8.86 -12.72 -3.52
CA HIS A 10 -9.02 -12.15 -2.18
C HIS A 10 -8.98 -10.63 -2.16
N ILE A 11 -8.42 -10.02 -3.21
CA ILE A 11 -8.31 -8.57 -3.35
C ILE A 11 -8.56 -8.17 -4.80
N LYS A 12 -9.35 -7.11 -5.00
CA LYS A 12 -9.68 -6.62 -6.34
C LYS A 12 -9.67 -5.10 -6.41
N TYR A 13 -9.10 -4.59 -7.49
CA TYR A 13 -9.40 -3.26 -8.02
C TYR A 13 -10.22 -3.43 -9.29
N THR A 14 -11.49 -3.07 -9.24
CA THR A 14 -12.36 -3.04 -10.42
C THR A 14 -12.21 -1.70 -11.14
N GLY A 15 -12.34 -1.71 -12.47
CA GLY A 15 -12.25 -0.48 -13.27
C GLY A 15 -10.83 -0.03 -13.66
N LEU A 16 -9.77 -0.80 -13.33
CA LEU A 16 -8.41 -0.49 -13.78
C LEU A 16 -8.26 -0.47 -15.31
N GLU A 17 -9.10 -1.17 -16.04
CA GLU A 17 -9.15 -1.18 -17.51
C GLU A 17 -9.47 0.20 -18.09
N ASN A 18 -10.11 1.09 -17.32
CA ASN A 18 -10.42 2.45 -17.73
C ASN A 18 -9.19 3.39 -17.65
N PHE A 19 -8.12 2.95 -16.99
CA PHE A 19 -6.86 3.66 -16.94
C PHE A 19 -6.03 3.31 -18.17
N LYS A 20 -5.96 4.22 -19.13
CA LYS A 20 -5.35 3.97 -20.45
C LYS A 20 -3.83 3.86 -20.42
N ARG A 21 -3.20 4.52 -19.46
CA ARG A 21 -1.75 4.56 -19.34
C ARG A 21 -1.26 3.66 -18.20
N ARG A 22 -0.15 3.00 -18.47
CA ARG A 22 0.59 2.15 -17.54
C ARG A 22 2.05 2.51 -17.60
N ASP A 23 2.58 2.98 -16.47
CA ASP A 23 3.99 3.33 -16.33
C ASP A 23 4.67 2.35 -15.39
N ALA A 24 5.82 1.83 -15.79
CA ALA A 24 6.71 1.11 -14.89
C ALA A 24 7.29 2.09 -13.85
N ILE A 25 7.26 1.69 -12.58
CA ILE A 25 7.75 2.51 -11.48
C ILE A 25 8.66 1.71 -10.56
N LEU A 26 9.54 2.41 -9.83
CA LEU A 26 10.46 1.83 -8.86
C LEU A 26 9.75 1.61 -7.51
N GLY A 27 8.69 0.78 -7.52
CA GLY A 27 7.77 0.66 -6.40
C GLY A 27 6.85 1.88 -6.26
N THR A 28 5.84 1.79 -5.39
CA THR A 28 4.87 2.88 -5.21
C THR A 28 5.52 4.16 -4.68
N THR A 29 6.63 4.08 -3.94
CA THR A 29 7.38 5.26 -3.47
C THR A 29 7.85 6.16 -4.60
N HIS A 30 8.13 5.63 -5.80
CA HIS A 30 8.47 6.46 -6.96
C HIS A 30 7.33 7.38 -7.38
N GLN A 31 6.07 6.92 -7.30
CA GLN A 31 4.90 7.78 -7.50
C GLN A 31 4.78 8.81 -6.37
N LEU A 32 5.03 8.41 -5.12
CA LEU A 32 4.99 9.34 -4.00
C LEU A 32 6.03 10.45 -4.17
N ASP A 33 7.26 10.11 -4.58
CA ASP A 33 8.34 11.08 -4.85
C ASP A 33 7.90 12.09 -5.92
N GLU A 34 7.34 11.62 -7.05
CA GLU A 34 6.85 12.49 -8.11
C GLU A 34 5.72 13.42 -7.60
N LEU A 35 4.75 12.88 -6.86
CA LEU A 35 3.65 13.68 -6.33
C LEU A 35 4.14 14.75 -5.35
N HIS A 36 5.07 14.40 -4.45
CA HIS A 36 5.67 15.37 -3.54
C HIS A 36 6.48 16.44 -4.26
N GLN A 37 7.21 16.06 -5.32
CA GLN A 37 7.94 17.00 -6.14
C GLN A 37 7.02 17.98 -6.89
N LEU A 38 5.88 17.49 -7.38
CA LEU A 38 4.96 18.31 -8.19
C LEU A 38 4.03 19.18 -7.32
N HIS A 39 3.65 18.73 -6.14
CA HIS A 39 2.60 19.34 -5.35
C HIS A 39 3.06 19.88 -3.99
N GLY A 40 4.18 19.40 -3.46
CA GLY A 40 4.83 19.96 -2.28
C GLY A 40 3.90 20.10 -1.07
N ALA A 41 3.72 21.34 -0.60
CA ALA A 41 2.92 21.66 0.57
C ALA A 41 1.39 21.39 0.42
N ASN A 42 0.93 21.14 -0.80
CA ASN A 42 -0.48 20.83 -1.05
C ASN A 42 -0.83 19.35 -0.82
N ILE A 43 0.14 18.50 -0.51
CA ILE A 43 -0.11 17.10 -0.23
C ILE A 43 -0.86 16.96 1.10
N ALA A 44 -1.95 16.19 1.05
CA ALA A 44 -2.72 15.78 2.21
C ALA A 44 -2.80 14.24 2.30
N THR A 45 -2.78 13.71 3.52
CA THR A 45 -2.92 12.27 3.81
C THR A 45 -3.76 12.07 5.06
N TYR A 46 -4.26 10.86 5.30
CA TYR A 46 -4.80 10.54 6.63
C TYR A 46 -3.70 10.58 7.70
N LYS A 47 -4.10 10.95 8.93
CA LYS A 47 -3.24 10.81 10.12
C LYS A 47 -2.93 9.31 10.31
N GLY A 48 -1.65 8.97 10.45
CA GLY A 48 -1.20 7.59 10.59
C GLY A 48 -0.80 6.92 9.27
N GLU A 49 -0.96 7.60 8.12
CA GLU A 49 -0.46 7.13 6.83
C GLU A 49 1.06 6.88 6.83
N TYR A 50 1.52 6.22 5.78
CA TYR A 50 2.89 5.77 5.62
C TYR A 50 3.91 6.87 5.99
N LYS A 51 4.79 6.55 6.92
CA LYS A 51 5.77 7.50 7.47
C LYS A 51 6.64 8.19 6.41
N TYR A 52 6.74 7.60 5.23
CA TYR A 52 7.51 8.14 4.12
C TYR A 52 7.05 9.55 3.72
N HIS A 53 5.75 9.81 3.70
CA HIS A 53 5.19 11.13 3.39
C HIS A 53 5.77 12.24 4.28
N ARG A 54 6.02 11.95 5.55
CA ARG A 54 6.55 12.91 6.53
C ARG A 54 8.05 13.10 6.47
N ARG A 55 8.77 12.24 5.71
CA ARG A 55 10.23 12.26 5.60
C ARG A 55 10.74 12.78 4.26
N LEU A 56 9.85 12.89 3.26
CA LEU A 56 10.23 13.24 1.89
C LEU A 56 10.55 14.71 1.71
N THR A 57 10.02 15.58 2.55
CA THR A 57 10.08 17.01 2.32
C THR A 57 10.27 17.77 3.61
N ASP A 58 10.89 18.97 3.50
CA ASP A 58 10.84 20.01 4.53
C ASP A 58 9.41 20.60 4.66
N PHE A 59 8.47 20.12 3.84
CA PHE A 59 7.08 20.55 3.87
C PHE A 59 6.29 19.74 4.91
N ASN A 60 5.51 20.42 5.73
CA ASN A 60 4.55 19.79 6.61
C ASN A 60 3.42 19.22 5.76
N VAL A 61 3.42 17.90 5.54
CA VAL A 61 2.30 17.21 4.90
C VAL A 61 1.06 17.37 5.78
N LYS A 62 -0.02 17.84 5.18
CA LYS A 62 -1.31 17.99 5.85
C LYS A 62 -1.85 16.62 6.26
N GLN A 63 -2.06 16.41 7.54
CA GLN A 63 -2.65 15.17 8.06
C GLN A 63 -4.08 15.44 8.47
N ILE A 64 -5.03 14.69 7.89
CA ILE A 64 -6.45 14.82 8.20
C ILE A 64 -6.95 13.60 8.98
N THR A 65 -7.97 13.81 9.79
CA THR A 65 -8.75 12.76 10.46
C THR A 65 -10.16 12.65 9.88
N HIS A 66 -10.61 13.69 9.16
CA HIS A 66 -11.90 13.73 8.50
C HIS A 66 -11.78 14.47 7.15
N TYR A 67 -12.50 14.01 6.13
CA TYR A 67 -12.39 14.53 4.75
C TYR A 67 -12.75 16.03 4.63
N THR A 68 -13.62 16.56 5.47
CA THR A 68 -13.97 17.99 5.47
C THR A 68 -12.81 18.93 5.83
N GLN A 69 -11.67 18.37 6.24
CA GLN A 69 -10.45 19.15 6.47
C GLN A 69 -9.65 19.39 5.18
N LEU A 70 -10.03 18.72 4.08
CA LEU A 70 -9.45 18.99 2.77
C LEU A 70 -9.97 20.30 2.19
N ASN A 71 -9.13 20.99 1.42
CA ASN A 71 -9.46 22.23 0.77
C ASN A 71 -9.21 22.15 -0.74
N LYS A 72 -9.88 22.98 -1.51
CA LYS A 72 -9.57 23.14 -2.94
C LYS A 72 -8.08 23.48 -3.11
N GLY A 73 -7.41 22.75 -3.97
CA GLY A 73 -5.97 22.86 -4.22
C GLY A 73 -5.12 21.85 -3.45
N ASP A 74 -5.70 21.12 -2.47
CA ASP A 74 -5.03 19.96 -1.89
C ASP A 74 -4.94 18.81 -2.90
N VAL A 75 -3.97 17.94 -2.71
CA VAL A 75 -3.79 16.69 -3.45
C VAL A 75 -3.78 15.56 -2.43
N PHE A 76 -4.76 14.69 -2.49
CA PHE A 76 -4.93 13.64 -1.48
C PHE A 76 -4.24 12.34 -1.91
N ILE A 77 -3.35 11.83 -1.06
CA ILE A 77 -2.68 10.55 -1.26
C ILE A 77 -3.09 9.60 -0.13
N VAL A 78 -3.48 8.39 -0.49
CA VAL A 78 -3.96 7.40 0.47
C VAL A 78 -3.51 6.00 0.09
N SER A 79 -3.05 5.23 1.08
CA SER A 79 -2.88 3.78 0.91
C SER A 79 -4.25 3.10 0.91
N TYR A 80 -4.52 2.28 -0.12
CA TYR A 80 -5.78 1.57 -0.24
C TYR A 80 -5.56 0.25 -0.99
N PRO A 81 -5.53 -0.94 -0.34
CA PRO A 81 -5.87 -1.16 1.07
C PRO A 81 -5.05 -0.32 2.02
N SER A 82 -5.71 0.13 3.09
CA SER A 82 -5.13 1.05 4.06
C SER A 82 -3.94 0.43 4.81
N CYS A 83 -2.86 1.14 4.92
CA CYS A 83 -1.75 0.76 5.79
C CYS A 83 -2.06 0.97 7.29
N ILE A 84 -3.15 1.67 7.60
CA ILE A 84 -3.62 1.93 8.96
C ILE A 84 -4.54 0.80 9.42
N THR A 85 -5.58 0.48 8.63
CA THR A 85 -6.63 -0.47 8.98
C THR A 85 -6.46 -1.85 8.33
N THR A 86 -5.51 -2.02 7.41
CA THR A 86 -5.31 -3.19 6.53
C THR A 86 -6.47 -3.47 5.55
N GLY A 87 -7.41 -2.56 5.43
CA GLY A 87 -8.61 -2.70 4.59
C GLY A 87 -9.16 -1.35 4.17
N TYR A 88 -10.42 -1.14 4.50
CA TYR A 88 -11.16 0.08 4.16
C TYR A 88 -10.91 1.21 5.15
N HIS A 89 -11.01 2.44 4.68
CA HIS A 89 -11.18 3.62 5.53
C HIS A 89 -12.68 3.89 5.71
N ASP A 90 -13.07 4.32 6.90
CA ASP A 90 -14.45 4.73 7.15
C ASP A 90 -14.82 5.92 6.26
N ASN A 91 -16.05 5.90 5.72
CA ASN A 91 -16.59 6.97 4.88
C ASN A 91 -15.74 7.34 3.66
N PHE A 92 -15.00 6.36 3.08
CA PHE A 92 -14.12 6.66 1.96
C PHE A 92 -14.87 7.09 0.71
N ASP A 93 -16.08 6.56 0.47
CA ASP A 93 -16.93 6.97 -0.64
C ASP A 93 -17.35 8.44 -0.50
N LEU A 94 -17.72 8.87 0.72
CA LEU A 94 -18.03 10.28 1.00
C LEU A 94 -16.80 11.19 0.82
N LEU A 95 -15.60 10.69 1.14
CA LEU A 95 -14.37 11.42 0.83
C LEU A 95 -14.18 11.59 -0.67
N LEU A 96 -14.41 10.57 -1.46
CA LEU A 96 -14.27 10.63 -2.91
C LEU A 96 -15.26 11.61 -3.53
N ASP A 97 -16.54 11.56 -3.11
CA ASP A 97 -17.58 12.50 -3.56
C ASP A 97 -17.18 13.95 -3.22
N TYR A 98 -16.71 14.18 -2.00
CA TYR A 98 -16.20 15.48 -1.55
C TYR A 98 -15.01 15.94 -2.41
N CYS A 99 -14.07 15.04 -2.67
CA CYS A 99 -12.90 15.36 -3.49
C CYS A 99 -13.29 15.71 -4.93
N ASP A 100 -14.29 15.06 -5.49
CA ASP A 100 -14.80 15.39 -6.82
C ASP A 100 -15.50 16.74 -6.85
N GLU A 101 -16.34 17.04 -5.87
CA GLU A 101 -17.03 18.33 -5.72
C GLU A 101 -16.07 19.51 -5.63
N TYR A 102 -14.93 19.34 -4.93
CA TYR A 102 -13.96 20.41 -4.71
C TYR A 102 -12.73 20.38 -5.63
N ASP A 103 -12.74 19.55 -6.68
CA ASP A 103 -11.62 19.36 -7.61
C ASP A 103 -10.31 18.92 -6.90
N ILE A 104 -10.38 18.05 -5.91
CA ILE A 104 -9.22 17.53 -5.18
C ILE A 104 -8.82 16.18 -5.78
N PRO A 105 -7.66 16.09 -6.47
CA PRO A 105 -7.21 14.83 -7.04
C PRO A 105 -6.82 13.83 -5.95
N VAL A 106 -7.27 12.57 -6.13
CA VAL A 106 -6.97 11.45 -5.24
C VAL A 106 -6.01 10.48 -5.93
N HIS A 107 -4.94 10.10 -5.23
CA HIS A 107 -3.94 9.15 -5.70
C HIS A 107 -3.88 7.94 -4.75
N ILE A 108 -4.10 6.75 -5.31
CA ILE A 108 -4.13 5.50 -4.55
C ILE A 108 -2.72 4.87 -4.51
N ASP A 109 -2.20 4.67 -3.31
CA ASP A 109 -1.02 3.82 -3.06
C ASP A 109 -1.46 2.39 -2.74
N GLY A 110 -1.42 1.52 -3.73
CA GLY A 110 -1.73 0.09 -3.62
C GLY A 110 -0.54 -0.75 -3.19
N ALA A 111 0.41 -0.23 -2.41
CA ALA A 111 1.56 -1.00 -1.93
C ALA A 111 1.17 -2.25 -1.12
N TRP A 112 -0.04 -2.28 -0.56
CA TRP A 112 -0.59 -3.40 0.20
C TRP A 112 -1.41 -4.37 -0.64
N PHE A 113 -1.59 -4.09 -1.92
CA PHE A 113 -2.21 -5.00 -2.87
C PHE A 113 -1.42 -6.32 -2.95
N GLY A 114 -2.12 -7.44 -3.04
CA GLY A 114 -1.53 -8.78 -3.15
C GLY A 114 -1.15 -9.45 -1.82
N GLN A 115 -1.21 -8.73 -0.70
CA GLN A 115 -1.03 -9.31 0.64
C GLN A 115 -2.28 -9.20 1.52
N CYS A 116 -3.26 -8.39 1.11
CA CYS A 116 -4.53 -8.24 1.80
C CYS A 116 -5.60 -9.20 1.25
N ARG A 117 -6.64 -9.44 2.05
CA ARG A 117 -7.84 -10.18 1.68
C ARG A 117 -9.10 -9.38 2.03
N ASN A 118 -10.26 -9.88 1.60
CA ASN A 118 -11.56 -9.28 1.88
C ASN A 118 -11.64 -7.82 1.45
N PHE A 119 -11.08 -7.50 0.27
CA PHE A 119 -11.00 -6.15 -0.22
C PHE A 119 -11.39 -6.11 -1.71
N GLU A 120 -12.41 -5.33 -2.03
CA GLU A 120 -12.81 -5.04 -3.39
C GLU A 120 -13.13 -3.54 -3.50
N PHE A 121 -12.54 -2.86 -4.46
CA PHE A 121 -12.69 -1.42 -4.61
C PHE A 121 -12.78 -1.01 -6.08
N ASP A 122 -13.79 -0.20 -6.39
CA ASP A 122 -13.96 0.40 -7.71
C ASP A 122 -13.14 1.69 -7.81
N VAL A 123 -12.14 1.67 -8.69
CA VAL A 123 -11.23 2.81 -8.92
C VAL A 123 -11.73 3.77 -10.00
N THR A 124 -12.96 3.58 -10.52
CA THR A 124 -13.48 4.42 -11.62
C THR A 124 -13.86 5.83 -11.20
N HIS A 125 -14.03 6.07 -9.89
CA HIS A 125 -14.47 7.36 -9.37
C HIS A 125 -13.69 8.53 -9.98
N PRO A 126 -14.36 9.65 -10.40
CA PRO A 126 -13.72 10.76 -11.11
C PRO A 126 -12.57 11.43 -10.33
N ALA A 127 -12.69 11.53 -9.01
CA ALA A 127 -11.64 12.08 -8.17
C ALA A 127 -10.33 11.29 -8.24
N ILE A 128 -10.38 9.95 -8.50
CA ILE A 128 -9.19 9.09 -8.55
C ILE A 128 -8.44 9.32 -9.85
N LYS A 129 -7.22 9.86 -9.77
CA LYS A 129 -6.38 10.20 -10.91
C LYS A 129 -5.32 9.13 -11.21
N SER A 130 -4.84 8.43 -10.19
CA SER A 130 -3.89 7.34 -10.38
C SER A 130 -4.03 6.24 -9.32
N VAL A 131 -3.63 5.04 -9.71
CA VAL A 131 -3.48 3.88 -8.83
C VAL A 131 -2.09 3.30 -9.06
N SER A 132 -1.33 3.04 -8.00
CA SER A 132 -0.06 2.36 -8.09
C SER A 132 -0.06 1.05 -7.31
N VAL A 133 0.61 0.04 -7.84
CA VAL A 133 0.76 -1.28 -7.23
C VAL A 133 2.23 -1.68 -7.28
N SER A 134 2.74 -2.35 -6.24
CA SER A 134 4.11 -2.83 -6.23
C SER A 134 4.23 -4.26 -5.73
N LEU A 135 5.31 -4.93 -6.10
CA LEU A 135 5.65 -6.27 -5.62
C LEU A 135 6.42 -6.23 -4.29
N SER A 136 6.70 -5.04 -3.76
CA SER A 136 7.51 -4.85 -2.55
C SER A 136 6.98 -5.60 -1.33
N LYS A 137 5.66 -5.63 -1.16
CA LYS A 137 4.99 -6.35 -0.07
C LYS A 137 4.29 -7.61 -0.57
N ALA A 138 3.70 -7.54 -1.77
CA ALA A 138 2.98 -8.65 -2.38
C ALA A 138 3.82 -9.92 -2.56
N LEU A 139 5.09 -9.78 -2.93
CA LEU A 139 6.03 -10.89 -3.13
C LEU A 139 7.34 -10.71 -2.35
N GLY A 140 7.40 -9.81 -1.38
CA GLY A 140 8.60 -9.57 -0.57
C GLY A 140 9.76 -8.88 -1.34
N MET A 141 9.49 -8.33 -2.53
CA MET A 141 10.49 -7.81 -3.46
C MET A 141 10.78 -6.31 -3.22
N GLY A 142 10.89 -5.92 -1.95
CA GLY A 142 11.13 -4.51 -1.61
C GLY A 142 12.43 -3.93 -2.15
N SER A 143 13.47 -4.75 -2.27
CA SER A 143 14.80 -4.31 -2.74
C SER A 143 14.90 -4.19 -4.26
N GLN A 144 14.08 -4.92 -5.02
CA GLN A 144 14.07 -4.90 -6.49
C GLN A 144 13.33 -3.71 -7.09
N ARG A 145 12.63 -2.95 -6.26
CA ARG A 145 11.93 -1.71 -6.66
C ARG A 145 11.04 -1.87 -7.90
N ILE A 146 10.04 -2.78 -7.84
CA ILE A 146 9.17 -3.12 -8.96
C ILE A 146 7.74 -2.67 -8.64
N GLY A 147 7.14 -1.94 -9.57
CA GLY A 147 5.76 -1.53 -9.49
C GLY A 147 5.21 -1.05 -10.83
N ILE A 148 3.92 -0.77 -10.83
CA ILE A 148 3.19 -0.21 -11.97
C ILE A 148 2.29 0.92 -11.47
N ARG A 149 2.21 1.98 -12.25
CA ARG A 149 1.26 3.07 -12.06
C ARG A 149 0.24 3.06 -13.19
N TYR A 150 -1.01 3.15 -12.81
CA TYR A 150 -2.15 3.35 -13.70
C TYR A 150 -2.58 4.82 -13.64
N THR A 151 -2.75 5.47 -14.79
CA THR A 151 -3.33 6.81 -14.90
C THR A 151 -4.39 6.86 -15.99
N LYS A 152 -5.45 7.65 -15.79
CA LYS A 152 -6.51 7.80 -16.80
C LYS A 152 -5.98 8.44 -18.06
N GLU A 153 -5.06 9.40 -17.89
CA GLU A 153 -4.41 10.14 -18.96
C GLU A 153 -2.89 10.21 -18.75
N LYS A 154 -2.19 10.66 -19.78
CA LYS A 154 -0.76 10.91 -19.66
C LYS A 154 -0.51 12.07 -18.69
N THR A 155 0.29 11.82 -17.67
CA THR A 155 0.71 12.86 -16.73
C THR A 155 1.97 13.58 -17.22
N VAL A 156 2.15 14.81 -16.81
CA VAL A 156 3.39 15.55 -17.00
C VAL A 156 4.25 15.38 -15.77
N GLY A 157 5.29 14.54 -15.86
CA GLY A 157 6.18 14.26 -14.75
C GLY A 157 7.30 13.31 -15.12
N PRO A 158 8.32 13.16 -14.25
CA PRO A 158 9.50 12.32 -14.48
C PRO A 158 9.15 10.89 -14.87
N ILE A 159 8.17 10.27 -14.18
CA ILE A 159 7.77 8.89 -14.44
C ILE A 159 7.27 8.70 -15.87
N SER A 160 6.39 9.60 -16.34
CA SER A 160 5.88 9.52 -17.71
C SER A 160 6.98 9.74 -18.75
N ILE A 161 7.89 10.68 -18.50
CA ILE A 161 9.02 10.96 -19.38
C ILE A 161 9.95 9.73 -19.46
N MET A 162 10.33 9.15 -18.31
CA MET A 162 11.18 7.95 -18.28
C MET A 162 10.55 6.78 -19.04
N ASN A 163 9.25 6.57 -18.90
CA ASN A 163 8.55 5.50 -19.59
C ASN A 163 8.43 5.78 -21.12
N ASP A 164 8.23 7.04 -21.55
CA ASP A 164 8.21 7.40 -22.96
C ASP A 164 9.56 7.15 -23.65
N PHE A 165 10.67 7.33 -22.94
CA PHE A 165 12.02 7.04 -23.43
C PHE A 165 12.46 5.58 -23.19
N ALA A 166 11.58 4.74 -22.63
CA ALA A 166 11.89 3.36 -22.22
C ALA A 166 13.06 3.25 -21.23
N TYR A 167 13.27 4.26 -20.39
CA TYR A 167 14.26 4.26 -19.30
C TYR A 167 13.71 3.51 -18.07
N ALA A 168 13.32 2.26 -18.29
CA ALA A 168 12.82 1.39 -17.24
C ALA A 168 13.94 0.44 -16.77
N ASN A 169 13.89 0.04 -15.51
CA ASN A 169 14.75 -1.00 -14.97
C ASN A 169 14.30 -2.38 -15.49
N VAL A 170 14.72 -2.71 -16.71
CA VAL A 170 14.28 -3.91 -17.43
C VAL A 170 14.65 -5.19 -16.68
N SER A 171 15.81 -5.23 -16.02
CA SER A 171 16.27 -6.39 -15.26
C SER A 171 15.34 -6.71 -14.10
N ASP A 172 15.04 -5.71 -13.27
CA ASP A 172 14.12 -5.92 -12.14
C ASP A 172 12.69 -6.19 -12.61
N MET A 173 12.25 -5.53 -13.70
CA MET A 173 10.94 -5.81 -14.29
C MET A 173 10.83 -7.27 -14.76
N TRP A 174 11.87 -7.81 -15.39
CA TRP A 174 11.92 -9.22 -15.80
C TRP A 174 11.86 -10.16 -14.60
N ILE A 175 12.64 -9.88 -13.54
CA ILE A 175 12.59 -10.63 -12.28
C ILE A 175 11.18 -10.59 -11.69
N GLY A 176 10.53 -9.44 -11.71
CA GLY A 176 9.15 -9.29 -11.23
C GLY A 176 8.14 -10.12 -12.03
N VAL A 177 8.28 -10.16 -13.35
CA VAL A 177 7.42 -11.00 -14.22
C VAL A 177 7.61 -12.48 -13.90
N GLU A 178 8.84 -12.95 -13.76
CA GLU A 178 9.12 -14.34 -13.41
C GLU A 178 8.61 -14.68 -12.00
N ALA A 179 8.76 -13.78 -11.03
CA ALA A 179 8.20 -13.96 -9.70
C ALA A 179 6.67 -14.06 -9.72
N MET A 180 5.96 -13.20 -10.47
CA MET A 180 4.50 -13.27 -10.62
C MET A 180 4.04 -14.58 -11.28
N LYS A 181 4.80 -15.13 -12.23
CA LYS A 181 4.51 -16.43 -12.86
C LYS A 181 4.72 -17.58 -11.88
N HIS A 182 5.79 -17.51 -11.09
CA HIS A 182 6.19 -18.59 -10.18
C HIS A 182 5.30 -18.66 -8.95
N PHE A 183 5.04 -17.53 -8.31
CA PHE A 183 4.26 -17.48 -7.07
C PHE A 183 2.75 -17.36 -7.32
N GLY A 184 2.36 -16.76 -8.44
CA GLY A 184 0.95 -16.54 -8.77
C GLY A 184 0.25 -15.49 -7.90
N PRO A 185 -1.04 -15.21 -8.20
CA PRO A 185 -1.88 -14.37 -7.34
C PRO A 185 -2.27 -15.12 -6.06
N ASP A 186 -2.60 -14.39 -5.01
CA ASP A 186 -3.03 -14.91 -3.69
C ASP A 186 -2.06 -15.90 -3.01
N TYR A 187 -0.80 -15.95 -3.47
CA TYR A 187 0.21 -16.92 -3.02
C TYR A 187 0.31 -17.02 -1.49
N TRP A 188 0.34 -15.87 -0.80
CA TRP A 188 0.50 -15.83 0.64
C TRP A 188 -0.69 -16.44 1.38
N TRP A 189 -1.90 -16.08 1.00
CA TRP A 189 -3.11 -16.60 1.63
C TRP A 189 -3.34 -18.07 1.32
N ALA A 190 -3.05 -18.51 0.10
CA ALA A 190 -3.19 -19.90 -0.30
C ALA A 190 -2.22 -20.83 0.42
N ASN A 191 -1.01 -20.36 0.73
CA ASN A 191 0.04 -21.22 1.29
C ASN A 191 0.26 -21.01 2.81
N TYR A 192 -0.06 -19.83 3.34
CA TYR A 192 0.28 -19.46 4.71
C TYR A 192 -0.90 -18.90 5.51
N GLY A 193 -2.11 -18.91 4.96
CA GLY A 193 -3.30 -18.42 5.66
C GLY A 193 -3.58 -19.15 6.97
N ASP A 194 -3.49 -20.48 6.96
CA ASP A 194 -3.68 -21.31 8.15
C ASP A 194 -2.59 -21.06 9.21
N LEU A 195 -1.34 -20.89 8.75
CA LEU A 195 -0.22 -20.57 9.64
C LEU A 195 -0.41 -19.17 10.26
N TYR A 196 -0.86 -18.21 9.48
CA TYR A 196 -1.19 -16.88 9.99
C TYR A 196 -2.27 -16.94 11.09
N SER A 197 -3.37 -17.65 10.84
CA SER A 197 -4.44 -17.81 11.82
C SER A 197 -3.95 -18.52 13.09
N LYS A 198 -3.10 -19.56 12.94
CA LYS A 198 -2.47 -20.23 14.08
C LYS A 198 -1.60 -19.27 14.89
N VAL A 199 -0.76 -18.46 14.24
CA VAL A 199 0.10 -17.47 14.92
C VAL A 199 -0.74 -16.44 15.65
N CYS A 200 -1.76 -15.89 15.00
CA CYS A 200 -2.66 -14.94 15.67
C CYS A 200 -3.29 -15.56 16.92
N LYS A 201 -3.72 -16.81 16.86
CA LYS A 201 -4.28 -17.53 18.02
C LYS A 201 -3.24 -17.76 19.11
N ASP A 202 -2.03 -18.25 18.75
CA ASP A 202 -0.97 -18.59 19.71
C ASP A 202 -0.48 -17.34 20.48
N PHE A 203 -0.51 -16.16 19.85
CA PHE A 203 -0.09 -14.89 20.43
C PHE A 203 -1.27 -13.99 20.87
N SER A 204 -2.49 -14.51 20.91
CA SER A 204 -3.70 -13.75 21.27
C SER A 204 -3.90 -12.47 20.44
N LEU A 205 -3.56 -12.53 19.16
CA LEU A 205 -3.76 -11.43 18.23
C LEU A 205 -5.12 -11.57 17.51
N LYS A 206 -5.78 -10.47 17.28
CA LYS A 206 -6.93 -10.40 16.37
C LYS A 206 -6.41 -10.40 14.93
N GLU A 207 -7.00 -11.25 14.09
CA GLU A 207 -6.66 -11.28 12.66
C GLU A 207 -6.99 -9.96 11.96
N SER A 208 -6.13 -9.58 11.03
CA SER A 208 -6.34 -8.44 10.13
C SER A 208 -6.64 -8.91 8.71
N ASN A 209 -6.89 -7.97 7.81
CA ASN A 209 -6.98 -8.28 6.38
C ASN A 209 -5.62 -8.43 5.69
N SER A 210 -4.52 -8.13 6.37
CA SER A 210 -3.17 -8.30 5.83
C SER A 210 -2.48 -9.48 6.47
N ILE A 211 -1.92 -10.37 5.67
CA ILE A 211 -1.18 -11.53 6.18
C ILE A 211 0.08 -11.15 6.98
N HIS A 212 0.53 -9.91 6.89
CA HIS A 212 1.71 -9.40 7.61
C HIS A 212 1.38 -8.67 8.91
N VAL A 213 0.10 -8.57 9.28
CA VAL A 213 -0.34 -7.78 10.44
C VAL A 213 -1.33 -8.57 11.27
N GLY A 214 -1.10 -8.64 12.57
CA GLY A 214 -2.08 -9.03 13.58
C GLY A 214 -2.29 -7.85 14.53
N TRP A 215 -3.50 -7.68 15.07
CA TRP A 215 -3.82 -6.61 16.00
C TRP A 215 -3.71 -7.13 17.44
N LEU A 216 -3.14 -6.31 18.33
CA LEU A 216 -3.31 -6.55 19.75
C LEU A 216 -4.78 -6.27 20.10
N ASP A 217 -5.36 -7.13 20.91
CA ASP A 217 -6.71 -6.95 21.43
C ASP A 217 -6.62 -6.07 22.69
N ASP A 218 -6.73 -4.76 22.49
CA ASP A 218 -6.79 -3.79 23.59
C ASP A 218 -8.21 -3.42 23.86
N ASP A 219 -8.66 -3.63 25.08
CA ASP A 219 -10.01 -3.31 25.55
C ASP A 219 -10.39 -1.82 25.41
N ASP A 220 -9.42 -0.93 25.17
CA ASP A 220 -9.66 0.53 25.10
C ASP A 220 -9.62 1.12 23.68
N GLY A 221 -9.37 0.30 22.66
CA GLY A 221 -9.40 0.71 21.26
C GLY A 221 -8.34 1.76 20.87
N THR A 222 -7.35 2.01 21.72
CA THR A 222 -6.35 3.07 21.48
C THR A 222 -5.14 2.61 20.65
N HIS A 223 -4.93 1.32 20.46
CA HIS A 223 -3.77 0.80 19.73
C HIS A 223 -4.06 0.67 18.24
N GLN A 224 -3.69 1.71 17.51
CA GLN A 224 -3.72 1.75 16.04
C GLN A 224 -2.50 1.07 15.38
N PHE A 225 -1.67 0.35 16.12
CA PHE A 225 -0.46 -0.24 15.59
C PHE A 225 -0.55 -1.77 15.67
N GLY A 226 -0.88 -2.38 14.55
CA GLY A 226 -0.70 -3.82 14.40
C GLY A 226 0.76 -4.19 14.69
N VAL A 227 0.96 -5.15 15.57
CA VAL A 227 2.25 -5.84 15.61
C VAL A 227 2.42 -6.44 14.23
N ARG A 228 3.42 -5.99 13.48
CA ARG A 228 3.80 -6.66 12.24
C ARG A 228 4.21 -8.05 12.65
N THR A 229 3.28 -9.01 12.47
CA THR A 229 3.63 -10.40 12.72
C THR A 229 4.88 -10.67 11.91
N PRO A 230 5.94 -11.19 12.50
CA PRO A 230 7.13 -11.56 11.77
C PRO A 230 6.87 -12.84 10.96
N LEU A 231 5.75 -12.88 10.20
CA LEU A 231 5.44 -13.99 9.30
C LEU A 231 6.62 -14.27 8.36
N ARG A 232 7.36 -13.22 8.00
CA ARG A 232 8.61 -13.35 7.28
C ARG A 232 9.61 -14.26 8.00
N PHE A 233 9.70 -14.18 9.31
CA PHE A 233 10.59 -15.03 10.10
C PHE A 233 10.05 -16.44 10.28
N LEU A 234 8.71 -16.61 10.31
CA LEU A 234 8.07 -17.93 10.35
C LEU A 234 8.28 -18.71 9.05
N ILE A 235 8.20 -18.02 7.92
CA ILE A 235 8.36 -18.61 6.58
C ILE A 235 9.81 -19.01 6.33
N GLU A 236 10.78 -18.24 6.83
CA GLU A 236 12.20 -18.51 6.65
C GLU A 236 12.74 -19.55 7.63
N GLY A 237 11.89 -20.13 8.50
CA GLY A 237 12.31 -21.13 9.50
C GLY A 237 13.25 -20.59 10.58
N ILE A 238 13.35 -19.27 10.72
CA ILE A 238 14.23 -18.57 11.68
C ILE A 238 13.54 -18.39 13.03
N PHE A 239 12.58 -19.23 13.37
CA PHE A 239 12.04 -19.31 14.72
C PHE A 239 12.90 -20.31 15.53
N ASP A 240 14.05 -19.85 16.00
CA ASP A 240 14.59 -20.35 17.22
C ASP A 240 14.04 -19.48 18.38
N GLU A 241 14.04 -20.01 19.58
CA GLU A 241 13.56 -19.32 20.81
C GLU A 241 14.21 -17.93 21.03
N ARG A 242 15.28 -17.59 20.31
CA ARG A 242 15.99 -16.30 20.34
C ARG A 242 15.40 -15.24 19.42
N GLY A 243 14.57 -15.63 18.44
CA GLY A 243 13.92 -14.71 17.49
C GLY A 243 12.73 -13.97 18.09
N THR A 244 12.00 -14.61 19.02
CA THR A 244 10.85 -14.02 19.68
C THR A 244 11.24 -12.87 20.63
N ASP A 245 12.27 -13.05 21.43
CA ASP A 245 12.73 -12.01 22.38
C ASP A 245 13.35 -10.79 21.69
N LYS A 246 14.02 -10.98 20.55
CA LYS A 246 14.59 -9.84 19.81
C LYS A 246 13.54 -9.02 19.05
N GLY A 247 12.53 -9.67 18.50
CA GLY A 247 11.45 -8.99 17.79
C GLY A 247 10.62 -8.09 18.71
N LEU A 248 10.26 -8.60 19.89
CA LEU A 248 9.53 -7.84 20.91
C LEU A 248 10.37 -6.68 21.48
N ASN A 249 11.65 -6.91 21.76
CA ASN A 249 12.57 -5.87 22.25
C ASN A 249 12.87 -4.78 21.22
N GLU A 250 12.83 -5.06 19.92
CA GLU A 250 12.97 -4.03 18.88
C GLU A 250 11.68 -3.21 18.70
N VAL A 251 10.51 -3.82 18.86
CA VAL A 251 9.24 -3.10 18.87
C VAL A 251 9.18 -2.13 20.05
N GLU A 252 9.53 -2.56 21.25
CA GLU A 252 9.59 -1.68 22.43
C GLU A 252 10.61 -0.54 22.31
N LYS A 253 11.74 -0.74 21.61
CA LYS A 253 12.73 0.30 21.33
C LYS A 253 12.25 1.32 20.28
N MET A 254 11.44 0.89 19.32
CA MET A 254 10.89 1.79 18.30
C MET A 254 9.74 2.65 18.85
N GLU A 255 9.05 2.21 19.91
CA GLU A 255 7.99 2.98 20.56
C GLU A 255 8.56 4.10 21.47
N ARG A 256 9.81 3.97 21.92
CA ARG A 256 10.48 4.94 22.81
C ARG A 256 11.38 5.95 22.08
N SER A 257 11.49 5.88 20.76
CA SER A 257 12.27 6.81 19.90
C SER A 257 11.36 7.62 18.97
#